data_d010aa83a3dda22be645b7c8ccf6ec78
#
_entry.id   d010aa83a3dda22be645b7c8ccf6ec78
#
_cell.length_a   1.000
_cell.length_b   1.000
_cell.length_c   1.000
_cell.angle_alpha   90.00
_cell.angle_beta   90.00
_cell.angle_gamma   90.00
#
_symmetry.space_group_name_H-M   'P 1'
#
loop_
_entity.id
_entity.type
_entity.pdbx_description
1 polymer ?
#
loop_
_entity_poly.entity_id
_entity_poly.type
_entity_poly.pdbx_seq_one_letter_code
_entity_poly.pdbx_strand_id
1 'polypeptide(L)'
;MTVQIDPERTEIKHLQRIADFQGKRVLEVGCGDGRLTWRYAGSAGLVTGIDLHPDDLRIATVDLPSDLDDKVFFARADSVYLPFVKKSFDIAVLAWSF
;
A
#
# COMPACT_ATOMS: atom_id res chain seq x y z
N MET A 1 3.65 5.46 11.86
CA MET A 1 2.76 4.39 12.34
C MET A 1 2.91 3.16 11.45
N THR A 2 2.93 2.00 12.04
CA THR A 2 3.02 0.73 11.30
C THR A 2 1.78 -0.10 11.58
N VAL A 3 1.15 -0.62 10.52
CA VAL A 3 -0.07 -1.39 10.61
C VAL A 3 0.12 -2.72 9.87
N GLN A 4 -0.27 -3.83 10.52
CA GLN A 4 -0.27 -5.15 9.89
C GLN A 4 -1.69 -5.52 9.51
N ILE A 5 -1.89 -5.92 8.26
CA ILE A 5 -3.22 -6.20 7.73
C ILE A 5 -3.19 -7.48 6.90
N ASP A 6 -4.20 -8.34 7.10
CA ASP A 6 -4.52 -9.42 6.19
C ASP A 6 -5.47 -8.87 5.12
N PRO A 7 -5.01 -8.68 3.86
CA PRO A 7 -5.84 -8.05 2.84
C PRO A 7 -7.09 -8.85 2.48
N GLU A 8 -7.10 -10.16 2.73
CA GLU A 8 -8.24 -11.01 2.38
C GLU A 8 -9.36 -10.94 3.42
N ARG A 9 -9.03 -10.58 4.67
CA ARG A 9 -9.97 -10.56 5.78
C ARG A 9 -10.32 -9.17 6.28
N THR A 10 -9.66 -8.13 5.76
CA THR A 10 -9.84 -6.77 6.26
C THR A 10 -10.89 -6.03 5.45
N GLU A 11 -11.95 -5.60 6.11
CA GLU A 11 -12.97 -4.73 5.53
C GLU A 11 -12.53 -3.27 5.61
N ILE A 12 -13.08 -2.41 4.72
CA ILE A 12 -12.79 -0.99 4.69
C ILE A 12 -13.04 -0.32 6.04
N LYS A 13 -14.15 -0.65 6.70
CA LYS A 13 -14.47 -0.12 8.04
C LYS A 13 -13.36 -0.42 9.03
N HIS A 14 -12.80 -1.62 8.96
CA HIS A 14 -11.73 -2.05 9.86
C HIS A 14 -10.44 -1.27 9.59
N LEU A 15 -10.11 -1.07 8.32
CA LEU A 15 -8.96 -0.24 7.94
C LEU A 15 -9.08 1.17 8.51
N GLN A 16 -10.23 1.79 8.39
CA GLN A 16 -10.47 3.15 8.89
C GLN A 16 -10.37 3.26 10.40
N ARG A 17 -10.66 2.19 11.13
CA ARG A 17 -10.47 2.14 12.59
C ARG A 17 -9.02 1.99 12.99
N ILE A 18 -8.22 1.30 12.17
CA ILE A 18 -6.80 1.04 12.45
C ILE A 18 -5.97 2.30 12.21
N ALA A 19 -6.26 3.01 11.13
CA ALA A 19 -5.46 4.17 10.73
C ALA A 19 -6.29 5.18 9.96
N ASP A 20 -5.99 6.45 10.17
CA ASP A 20 -6.51 7.53 9.34
C ASP A 20 -5.54 7.79 8.20
N PHE A 21 -5.94 7.40 6.99
CA PHE A 21 -5.13 7.54 5.79
C PHE A 21 -5.25 8.92 5.14
N GLN A 22 -6.17 9.75 5.58
CA GLN A 22 -6.50 11.03 4.94
C GLN A 22 -5.28 11.93 4.79
N GLY A 23 -4.90 12.20 3.55
CA GLY A 23 -3.78 13.07 3.22
C GLY A 23 -2.40 12.53 3.60
N LYS A 24 -2.30 11.27 4.03
CA LYS A 24 -1.05 10.70 4.52
C LYS A 24 -0.21 10.09 3.40
N ARG A 25 1.10 10.06 3.64
CA ARG A 25 2.05 9.35 2.79
C ARG A 25 2.15 7.92 3.30
N VAL A 26 1.80 6.96 2.47
CA VAL A 26 1.68 5.55 2.87
C VAL A 26 2.67 4.70 2.10
N LEU A 27 3.40 3.85 2.82
CA LEU A 27 4.18 2.77 2.24
C LEU A 27 3.45 1.46 2.51
N GLU A 28 3.07 0.74 1.45
CA GLU A 28 2.49 -0.59 1.58
C GLU A 28 3.52 -1.63 1.20
N VAL A 29 3.90 -2.48 2.16
CA VAL A 29 4.86 -3.56 1.97
C VAL A 29 4.11 -4.85 1.70
N GLY A 30 4.44 -5.51 0.60
CA GLY A 30 3.71 -6.69 0.15
C GLY A 30 2.40 -6.31 -0.54
N CYS A 31 2.43 -5.28 -1.38
CA CYS A 31 1.22 -4.76 -2.02
C CYS A 31 0.58 -5.73 -3.03
N GLY A 32 1.36 -6.69 -3.54
CA GLY A 32 0.86 -7.67 -4.50
C GLY A 32 0.23 -7.00 -5.72
N ASP A 33 -0.97 -7.44 -6.05
CA ASP A 33 -1.72 -6.95 -7.22
C ASP A 33 -2.53 -5.67 -6.97
N GLY A 34 -2.40 -5.07 -5.79
CA GLY A 34 -3.04 -3.79 -5.46
C GLY A 34 -4.41 -3.89 -4.80
N ARG A 35 -4.89 -5.09 -4.49
CA ARG A 35 -6.24 -5.28 -3.92
C ARG A 35 -6.49 -4.46 -2.66
N LEU A 36 -5.54 -4.46 -1.73
CA LEU A 36 -5.68 -3.69 -0.51
C LEU A 36 -5.47 -2.21 -0.78
N THR A 37 -4.52 -1.88 -1.66
CA THR A 37 -4.18 -0.50 -2.02
C THR A 37 -5.42 0.29 -2.44
N TRP A 38 -6.26 -0.29 -3.29
CA TRP A 38 -7.45 0.40 -3.82
C TRP A 38 -8.45 0.78 -2.72
N ARG A 39 -8.44 0.08 -1.59
CA ARG A 39 -9.39 0.32 -0.51
C ARG A 39 -9.15 1.61 0.26
N TYR A 40 -7.90 2.09 0.31
CA TYR A 40 -7.58 3.30 1.07
C TYR A 40 -6.94 4.40 0.23
N ALA A 41 -6.45 4.09 -0.97
CA ALA A 41 -5.65 5.03 -1.76
C ALA A 41 -6.42 6.31 -2.11
N GLY A 42 -7.73 6.24 -2.23
CA GLY A 42 -8.55 7.42 -2.50
C GLY A 42 -8.43 8.49 -1.43
N SER A 43 -8.26 8.09 -0.18
CA SER A 43 -8.10 9.03 0.95
C SER A 43 -6.65 9.46 1.15
N ALA A 44 -5.68 8.63 0.79
CA ALA A 44 -4.27 8.92 1.02
C ALA A 44 -3.78 10.08 0.16
N GLY A 45 -2.73 10.74 0.62
CA GLY A 45 -2.07 11.79 -0.17
C GLY A 45 -1.08 11.23 -1.18
N LEU A 46 -0.38 10.17 -0.78
CA LEU A 46 0.60 9.48 -1.62
C LEU A 46 0.67 8.03 -1.17
N VAL A 47 0.72 7.11 -2.11
CA VAL A 47 0.90 5.68 -1.81
C VAL A 47 2.05 5.13 -2.63
N THR A 48 2.98 4.47 -1.95
CA THR A 48 4.03 3.69 -2.61
C THR A 48 3.85 2.23 -2.19
N GLY A 49 3.55 1.37 -3.15
CA GLY A 49 3.46 -0.06 -2.92
C GLY A 49 4.73 -0.76 -3.37
N ILE A 50 5.28 -1.61 -2.52
CA ILE A 50 6.46 -2.41 -2.85
C ILE A 50 6.15 -3.89 -2.71
N ASP A 51 6.74 -4.67 -3.57
CA ASP A 51 6.64 -6.13 -3.57
C ASP A 51 7.83 -6.74 -4.28
N LEU A 52 8.12 -8.00 -4.01
CA LEU A 52 9.19 -8.74 -4.70
C LEU A 52 8.69 -9.44 -5.97
N HIS A 53 7.39 -9.57 -6.14
CA HIS A 53 6.78 -10.34 -7.24
C HIS A 53 6.47 -9.44 -8.44
N PRO A 54 7.28 -9.49 -9.51
CA PRO A 54 7.09 -8.60 -10.66
C PRO A 54 5.78 -8.84 -11.40
N ASP A 55 5.25 -10.05 -11.40
CA ASP A 55 3.98 -10.35 -12.07
C ASP A 55 2.81 -9.66 -11.35
N ASP A 56 2.79 -9.69 -10.03
CA ASP A 56 1.77 -9.01 -9.24
C ASP A 56 1.85 -7.49 -9.41
N LEU A 57 3.06 -6.94 -9.43
CA LEU A 57 3.27 -5.50 -9.65
C LEU A 57 2.80 -5.07 -11.04
N ARG A 58 2.94 -5.94 -12.03
CA ARG A 58 2.45 -5.67 -13.39
C ARG A 58 0.92 -5.60 -13.39
N ILE A 59 0.27 -6.52 -12.69
CA ILE A 59 -1.19 -6.51 -12.54
C ILE A 59 -1.63 -5.24 -11.82
N ALA A 60 -0.98 -4.88 -10.73
CA ALA A 60 -1.29 -3.65 -10.00
C ALA A 60 -1.18 -2.41 -10.89
N THR A 61 -0.16 -2.35 -11.72
CA THR A 61 0.07 -1.22 -12.63
C THR A 61 -1.03 -1.15 -13.70
N VAL A 62 -1.43 -2.30 -14.24
CA VAL A 62 -2.49 -2.36 -15.27
C VAL A 62 -3.85 -2.00 -14.67
N ASP A 63 -4.12 -2.47 -13.46
CA ASP A 63 -5.41 -2.29 -12.80
C ASP A 63 -5.51 -0.93 -12.08
N LEU A 64 -4.44 -0.16 -12.02
CA LEU A 64 -4.42 1.14 -11.35
C LEU A 64 -5.53 2.04 -11.88
N PRO A 65 -6.49 2.45 -11.02
CA PRO A 65 -7.54 3.38 -11.44
C PRO A 65 -6.95 4.71 -11.93
N SER A 66 -7.51 5.24 -13.00
CA SER A 66 -6.99 6.45 -13.63
C SER A 66 -7.03 7.68 -12.73
N ASP A 67 -8.00 7.74 -11.81
CA ASP A 67 -8.08 8.83 -10.83
C ASP A 67 -7.04 8.75 -9.72
N LEU A 68 -6.30 7.65 -9.62
CA LEU A 68 -5.25 7.44 -8.62
C LEU A 68 -3.85 7.47 -9.22
N ASP A 69 -3.71 7.63 -10.53
CA ASP A 69 -2.42 7.47 -11.21
C ASP A 69 -1.40 8.56 -10.87
N ASP A 70 -1.85 9.68 -10.33
CA ASP A 70 -0.98 10.78 -9.89
C ASP A 70 -0.46 10.61 -8.47
N LYS A 71 -0.97 9.65 -7.71
CA LYS A 71 -0.58 9.50 -6.29
C LYS A 71 -0.28 8.08 -5.85
N VAL A 72 -0.47 7.08 -6.69
CA VAL A 72 -0.14 5.68 -6.37
C VAL A 72 0.99 5.22 -7.29
N PHE A 73 2.06 4.71 -6.66
CA PHE A 73 3.25 4.24 -7.37
C PHE A 73 3.63 2.85 -6.86
N PHE A 74 4.10 2.00 -7.77
CA PHE A 74 4.54 0.65 -7.43
C PHE A 74 6.00 0.46 -7.79
N ALA A 75 6.73 -0.27 -6.95
CA ALA A 75 8.12 -0.58 -7.18
C ALA A 75 8.46 -1.99 -6.66
N ARG A 76 9.36 -2.67 -7.36
CA ARG A 76 9.94 -3.91 -6.86
C ARG A 76 11.01 -3.57 -5.83
N ALA A 77 10.79 -3.98 -4.58
CA ALA A 77 11.75 -3.73 -3.50
C ALA A 77 11.57 -4.75 -2.39
N ASP A 78 12.65 -4.98 -1.67
CA ASP A 78 12.66 -5.88 -0.52
C ASP A 78 12.37 -5.08 0.75
N SER A 79 11.57 -5.66 1.64
CA SER A 79 11.20 -5.04 2.92
C SER A 79 12.40 -4.77 3.83
N VAL A 80 13.56 -5.38 3.59
CA VAL A 80 14.78 -5.11 4.37
C VAL A 80 15.22 -3.66 4.25
N TYR A 81 14.78 -2.93 3.21
CA TYR A 81 15.09 -1.52 3.03
C TYR A 81 14.15 -0.57 3.77
N LEU A 82 13.15 -1.09 4.49
CA LEU A 82 12.18 -0.30 5.25
C LEU A 82 12.83 0.76 6.16
N PRO A 83 13.92 0.46 6.91
CA PRO A 83 14.52 1.46 7.79
C PRO A 83 14.98 2.72 7.07
N PHE A 84 15.35 2.60 5.79
CA PHE A 84 15.85 3.73 5.00
C PHE A 84 14.74 4.63 4.47
N VAL A 85 13.54 4.10 4.28
CA VAL A 85 12.40 4.85 3.74
C VAL A 85 11.41 5.30 4.81
N LYS A 86 11.58 4.83 6.03
CA LYS A 86 10.63 5.03 7.14
C LYS A 86 10.33 6.50 7.41
N LYS A 87 11.33 7.37 7.26
CA LYS A 87 11.17 8.81 7.50
C LYS A 87 10.39 9.53 6.39
N SER A 88 10.24 8.89 5.23
CA SER A 88 9.53 9.46 4.09
C SER A 88 8.05 9.18 4.10
N PHE A 89 7.57 8.40 5.05
CA PHE A 89 6.18 7.97 5.10
C PHE A 89 5.57 8.19 6.49
N ASP A 90 4.30 8.51 6.49
CA ASP A 90 3.54 8.70 7.74
C ASP A 90 3.00 7.37 8.27
N ILE A 91 2.66 6.45 7.35
CA ILE A 91 2.10 5.14 7.67
C ILE A 91 2.82 4.08 6.86
N ALA A 92 3.21 3.00 7.52
CA ALA A 92 3.68 1.79 6.86
C ALA A 92 2.63 0.69 7.06
N VAL A 93 2.12 0.16 5.97
CA VAL A 93 1.17 -0.95 5.98
C VAL A 93 1.93 -2.21 5.61
N LEU A 94 1.95 -3.17 6.51
CA LEU A 94 2.54 -4.48 6.25
C LEU A 94 1.41 -5.41 5.83
N ALA A 95 1.28 -5.62 4.53
CA ALA A 95 0.26 -6.46 3.96
C ALA A 95 0.90 -7.77 3.49
N TRP A 96 0.45 -8.88 4.02
CA TRP A 96 0.87 -10.17 3.52
C TRP A 96 -0.30 -11.12 3.48
N SER A 97 -0.30 -11.95 2.47
CA SER A 97 -1.22 -13.09 2.35
C SER A 97 -0.43 -14.36 2.64
N PHE A 98 -0.97 -15.18 3.45
CA PHE A 98 -0.44 -16.50 3.71
C PHE A 98 -1.07 -17.51 2.77
#